data_9000a6c4de4424f30c9a70e218af7005
#
_entry.id   9000a6c4de4424f30c9a70e218af7005
#
_cell.length_a   1.000
_cell.length_b   1.000
_cell.length_c   1.000
_cell.angle_alpha   90.00
_cell.angle_beta   90.00
_cell.angle_gamma   90.00
#
_symmetry.space_group_name_H-M   'P 1'
#
loop_
_entity.id
_entity.type
_entity.pdbx_description
1 polymer ?
#
loop_
_entity_poly.entity_id
_entity_poly.type
_entity_poly.pdbx_seq_one_letter_code
_entity_poly.pdbx_strand_id
1 'polypeptide(L)'
;MQGTIDGFSHGIVTPLVAFAMACLGGALGLRCTTRSVRNRQTFKAGWLALGATSIGSGIWTMHFIAMMGFSVDEAQITYDPLITFASLGIAIVMVGIGIFIVGYRGATTMALVTGGMITGLGVASMHYLGMAGMRLPGKIAYDTVTVVLSVVIAVVAATAALWAAVSIHGFLASLGASMVMGVAVTGMHYTGMAAVSVHLHGGSAAASGESAASLLLPLLVGPLIFLLIAGVVVMFDPLLVMGEPDWHKPKPNRRDAPAPARGGPWGSRGVRPADSVDPVDPLFEGQAAGWGPVDPATRREPPRPDGW
;
A
#
# COMPACT_ATOMS: atom_id res chain seq x y z
N MET A 1 -36.75 -10.07 -21.79
CA MET A 1 -37.33 -9.40 -20.62
C MET A 1 -36.23 -8.64 -19.90
N GLN A 2 -36.53 -7.51 -19.25
CA GLN A 2 -35.56 -6.83 -18.41
C GLN A 2 -35.55 -7.55 -17.06
N GLY A 3 -34.35 -7.97 -16.59
CA GLY A 3 -34.22 -8.66 -15.31
C GLY A 3 -34.30 -7.66 -14.15
N THR A 4 -34.88 -8.07 -13.04
CA THR A 4 -34.96 -7.29 -11.80
C THR A 4 -33.65 -7.47 -11.05
N ILE A 5 -32.88 -6.37 -10.92
CA ILE A 5 -31.58 -6.36 -10.27
C ILE A 5 -31.75 -5.98 -8.79
N ASP A 6 -31.25 -6.82 -7.88
CA ASP A 6 -31.01 -6.45 -6.49
C ASP A 6 -29.49 -6.40 -6.24
N GLY A 7 -28.98 -5.22 -5.90
CA GLY A 7 -27.56 -5.00 -5.55
C GLY A 7 -27.26 -5.22 -4.07
N PHE A 8 -28.26 -5.50 -3.24
CA PHE A 8 -28.16 -5.57 -1.78
C PHE A 8 -28.93 -6.78 -1.21
N SER A 9 -28.92 -7.91 -1.90
CA SER A 9 -29.64 -9.12 -1.50
C SER A 9 -29.30 -9.61 -0.07
N HIS A 10 -28.12 -9.27 0.45
CA HIS A 10 -27.71 -9.52 1.82
C HIS A 10 -27.72 -8.23 2.69
N GLY A 11 -28.48 -7.22 2.31
CA GLY A 11 -28.58 -5.94 3.00
C GLY A 11 -27.22 -5.20 3.08
N ILE A 12 -26.94 -4.53 4.21
CA ILE A 12 -25.73 -3.71 4.42
C ILE A 12 -24.48 -4.53 4.74
N VAL A 13 -24.59 -5.84 4.99
CA VAL A 13 -23.48 -6.68 5.43
C VAL A 13 -22.41 -6.80 4.35
N THR A 14 -22.78 -7.13 3.10
CA THR A 14 -21.82 -7.25 2.00
C THR A 14 -21.11 -5.94 1.67
N PRO A 15 -21.77 -4.76 1.60
CA PRO A 15 -21.07 -3.48 1.45
C PRO A 15 -20.09 -3.17 2.57
N LEU A 16 -20.44 -3.44 3.83
CA LEU A 16 -19.56 -3.17 4.96
C LEU A 16 -18.32 -4.07 4.98
N VAL A 17 -18.51 -5.37 4.73
CA VAL A 17 -17.39 -6.32 4.66
C VAL A 17 -16.51 -6.02 3.45
N ALA A 18 -17.09 -5.72 2.30
CA ALA A 18 -16.36 -5.29 1.11
C ALA A 18 -15.52 -4.04 1.40
N PHE A 19 -16.10 -3.00 1.98
CA PHE A 19 -15.40 -1.80 2.39
C PHE A 19 -14.24 -2.10 3.36
N ALA A 20 -14.46 -2.95 4.37
CA ALA A 20 -13.42 -3.34 5.32
C ALA A 20 -12.23 -4.02 4.62
N MET A 21 -12.48 -4.86 3.61
CA MET A 21 -11.42 -5.52 2.82
C MET A 21 -10.63 -4.53 1.97
N ALA A 22 -11.28 -3.53 1.36
CA ALA A 22 -10.60 -2.45 0.66
C ALA A 22 -9.70 -1.64 1.61
N CYS A 23 -10.20 -1.31 2.81
CA CYS A 23 -9.43 -0.63 3.85
C CYS A 23 -8.23 -1.45 4.31
N LEU A 24 -8.41 -2.77 4.54
CA LEU A 24 -7.34 -3.67 4.96
C LEU A 24 -6.22 -3.73 3.91
N GLY A 25 -6.56 -4.03 2.65
CA GLY A 25 -5.60 -4.06 1.55
C GLY A 25 -4.88 -2.73 1.37
N GLY A 26 -5.62 -1.62 1.48
CA GLY A 26 -5.09 -0.26 1.44
C GLY A 26 -4.13 0.04 2.58
N ALA A 27 -4.49 -0.28 3.82
CA ALA A 27 -3.65 -0.06 4.99
C ALA A 27 -2.33 -0.84 4.91
N LEU A 28 -2.40 -2.12 4.53
CA LEU A 28 -1.22 -2.97 4.33
C LEU A 28 -0.33 -2.41 3.22
N GLY A 29 -0.92 -2.07 2.07
CA GLY A 29 -0.19 -1.54 0.94
C GLY A 29 0.47 -0.20 1.21
N LEU A 30 -0.22 0.74 1.86
CA LEU A 30 0.35 2.02 2.27
C LEU A 30 1.54 1.82 3.22
N ARG A 31 1.43 0.91 4.19
CA ARG A 31 2.51 0.60 5.12
C ARG A 31 3.73 -0.01 4.43
N CYS A 32 3.51 -0.97 3.54
CA CYS A 32 4.60 -1.57 2.76
C CYS A 32 5.29 -0.52 1.88
N THR A 33 4.53 0.36 1.23
CA THR A 33 5.08 1.43 0.39
C THR A 33 5.87 2.43 1.22
N THR A 34 5.33 2.90 2.35
CA THR A 34 6.03 3.79 3.29
C THR A 34 7.33 3.14 3.79
N ARG A 35 7.29 1.86 4.14
CA ARG A 35 8.47 1.08 4.56
C ARG A 35 9.55 1.04 3.48
N SER A 36 9.14 0.81 2.23
CA SER A 36 10.04 0.77 1.08
C SER A 36 10.69 2.13 0.78
N VAL A 37 9.95 3.23 0.91
CA VAL A 37 10.44 4.58 0.62
C VAL A 37 11.40 5.07 1.70
N ARG A 38 11.15 4.75 2.96
CA ARG A 38 11.97 5.18 4.11
C ARG A 38 13.30 4.46 4.18
N ASN A 39 13.36 3.17 3.90
CA ASN A 39 14.57 2.38 3.97
C ASN A 39 15.08 2.02 2.56
N ARG A 40 15.96 2.87 2.02
CA ARG A 40 16.49 2.73 0.67
C ARG A 40 17.49 1.57 0.50
N GLN A 41 17.96 0.97 1.59
CA GLN A 41 19.10 0.03 1.54
C GLN A 41 18.72 -1.45 1.58
N THR A 42 17.50 -1.82 2.00
CA THR A 42 17.13 -3.23 2.14
C THR A 42 15.81 -3.56 1.46
N PHE A 43 15.86 -4.51 0.52
CA PHE A 43 14.71 -5.19 -0.11
C PHE A 43 13.54 -4.29 -0.56
N LYS A 44 13.87 -3.12 -1.11
CA LYS A 44 12.89 -2.11 -1.56
C LYS A 44 11.83 -2.69 -2.50
N ALA A 45 12.23 -3.46 -3.51
CA ALA A 45 11.34 -4.05 -4.50
C ALA A 45 10.35 -5.05 -3.85
N GLY A 46 10.80 -5.84 -2.87
CA GLY A 46 9.95 -6.80 -2.17
C GLY A 46 8.83 -6.13 -1.37
N TRP A 47 9.14 -5.03 -0.66
CA TRP A 47 8.12 -4.26 0.05
C TRP A 47 7.12 -3.58 -0.91
N LEU A 48 7.59 -3.08 -2.06
CA LEU A 48 6.69 -2.53 -3.09
C LEU A 48 5.80 -3.63 -3.69
N ALA A 49 6.36 -4.82 -3.96
CA ALA A 49 5.60 -5.96 -4.47
C ALA A 49 4.56 -6.44 -3.45
N LEU A 50 4.95 -6.58 -2.16
CA LEU A 50 4.02 -6.95 -1.10
C LEU A 50 2.89 -5.91 -0.97
N GLY A 51 3.23 -4.62 -1.06
CA GLY A 51 2.26 -3.53 -1.05
C GLY A 51 1.30 -3.59 -2.24
N ALA A 52 1.82 -3.80 -3.44
CA ALA A 52 1.02 -3.92 -4.66
C ALA A 52 0.06 -5.11 -4.60
N THR A 53 0.56 -6.28 -4.17
CA THR A 53 -0.26 -7.48 -4.02
C THR A 53 -1.32 -7.29 -2.94
N SER A 54 -1.00 -6.61 -1.83
CA SER A 54 -1.97 -6.33 -0.75
C SER A 54 -3.10 -5.40 -1.23
N ILE A 55 -2.77 -4.32 -1.94
CA ILE A 55 -3.79 -3.41 -2.48
C ILE A 55 -4.62 -4.12 -3.54
N GLY A 56 -3.98 -4.78 -4.53
CA GLY A 56 -4.67 -5.47 -5.60
C GLY A 56 -5.59 -6.57 -5.09
N SER A 57 -5.12 -7.41 -4.16
CA SER A 57 -5.93 -8.45 -3.52
C SER A 57 -7.07 -7.87 -2.69
N GLY A 58 -6.83 -6.77 -1.95
CA GLY A 58 -7.86 -6.10 -1.14
C GLY A 58 -8.98 -5.52 -2.00
N ILE A 59 -8.65 -4.84 -3.10
CA ILE A 59 -9.62 -4.28 -4.04
C ILE A 59 -10.39 -5.40 -4.76
N TRP A 60 -9.70 -6.45 -5.20
CA TRP A 60 -10.33 -7.60 -5.84
C TRP A 60 -11.28 -8.35 -4.89
N THR A 61 -10.83 -8.59 -3.65
CA THR A 61 -11.67 -9.24 -2.61
C THR A 61 -12.90 -8.38 -2.30
N MET A 62 -12.73 -7.05 -2.17
CA MET A 62 -13.83 -6.10 -2.01
C MET A 62 -14.85 -6.25 -3.13
N HIS A 63 -14.39 -6.26 -4.41
CA HIS A 63 -15.26 -6.39 -5.57
C HIS A 63 -16.11 -7.66 -5.51
N PHE A 64 -15.48 -8.82 -5.27
CA PHE A 64 -16.22 -10.09 -5.29
C PHE A 64 -17.07 -10.31 -4.03
N ILE A 65 -16.71 -9.76 -2.88
CA ILE A 65 -17.61 -9.74 -1.72
C ILE A 65 -18.83 -8.86 -2.01
N ALA A 66 -18.66 -7.69 -2.62
CA ALA A 66 -19.78 -6.85 -3.02
C ALA A 66 -20.68 -7.56 -4.06
N MET A 67 -20.06 -8.30 -5.01
CA MET A 67 -20.78 -9.11 -6.00
C MET A 67 -21.58 -10.28 -5.40
N MET A 68 -21.23 -10.77 -4.20
CA MET A 68 -22.07 -11.75 -3.48
C MET A 68 -23.43 -11.17 -3.07
N GLY A 69 -23.50 -9.83 -2.93
CA GLY A 69 -24.76 -9.12 -2.68
C GLY A 69 -25.54 -8.78 -3.95
N PHE A 70 -24.99 -9.06 -5.13
CA PHE A 70 -25.67 -8.81 -6.39
C PHE A 70 -26.45 -10.04 -6.85
N SER A 71 -27.75 -9.89 -7.11
CA SER A 71 -28.62 -10.95 -7.63
C SER A 71 -29.52 -10.42 -8.74
N VAL A 72 -29.99 -11.34 -9.56
CA VAL A 72 -31.06 -11.13 -10.55
C VAL A 72 -32.15 -12.13 -10.22
N ASP A 73 -33.34 -11.64 -9.88
CA ASP A 73 -34.45 -12.48 -9.35
C ASP A 73 -34.82 -13.62 -10.29
N GLU A 74 -34.69 -13.40 -11.60
CA GLU A 74 -35.16 -14.34 -12.62
C GLU A 74 -34.02 -15.22 -13.20
N ALA A 75 -32.77 -15.08 -12.72
CA ALA A 75 -31.61 -15.77 -13.30
C ALA A 75 -30.55 -16.15 -12.27
N GLN A 76 -30.05 -17.37 -12.40
CA GLN A 76 -28.88 -17.80 -11.64
C GLN A 76 -27.62 -17.21 -12.24
N ILE A 77 -26.77 -16.69 -11.36
CA ILE A 77 -25.44 -16.15 -11.70
C ILE A 77 -24.38 -17.19 -11.37
N THR A 78 -23.50 -17.48 -12.32
CA THR A 78 -22.29 -18.27 -12.14
C THR A 78 -21.07 -17.47 -12.56
N TYR A 79 -19.86 -17.91 -12.16
CA TYR A 79 -18.61 -17.20 -12.44
C TYR A 79 -17.62 -18.13 -13.15
N ASP A 80 -16.95 -17.59 -14.17
CA ASP A 80 -15.85 -18.26 -14.85
C ASP A 80 -14.56 -18.09 -14.01
N PRO A 81 -13.99 -19.18 -13.44
CA PRO A 81 -12.86 -19.06 -12.54
C PRO A 81 -11.60 -18.47 -13.22
N LEU A 82 -11.37 -18.80 -14.51
CA LEU A 82 -10.20 -18.30 -15.23
C LEU A 82 -10.25 -16.78 -15.40
N ILE A 83 -11.38 -16.25 -15.84
CA ILE A 83 -11.56 -14.81 -16.01
C ILE A 83 -11.51 -14.09 -14.65
N THR A 84 -12.10 -14.71 -13.63
CA THR A 84 -12.08 -14.19 -12.25
C THR A 84 -10.64 -14.06 -11.72
N PHE A 85 -9.82 -15.11 -11.85
CA PHE A 85 -8.41 -15.02 -11.44
C PHE A 85 -7.56 -14.14 -12.36
N ALA A 86 -7.86 -14.07 -13.65
CA ALA A 86 -7.20 -13.13 -14.55
C ALA A 86 -7.44 -11.68 -14.12
N SER A 87 -8.63 -11.35 -13.62
CA SER A 87 -8.93 -10.02 -13.08
C SER A 87 -8.10 -9.69 -11.84
N LEU A 88 -7.82 -10.67 -10.95
CA LEU A 88 -6.89 -10.50 -9.83
C LEU A 88 -5.47 -10.20 -10.31
N GLY A 89 -4.99 -10.95 -11.32
CA GLY A 89 -3.68 -10.72 -11.92
C GLY A 89 -3.54 -9.30 -12.47
N ILE A 90 -4.56 -8.82 -13.20
CA ILE A 90 -4.59 -7.44 -13.72
C ILE A 90 -4.54 -6.43 -12.57
N ALA A 91 -5.35 -6.62 -11.51
CA ALA A 91 -5.32 -5.72 -10.36
C ALA A 91 -3.92 -5.61 -9.75
N ILE A 92 -3.28 -6.74 -9.46
CA ILE A 92 -1.94 -6.78 -8.83
C ILE A 92 -0.89 -6.15 -9.75
N VAL A 93 -0.87 -6.49 -11.03
CA VAL A 93 0.12 -6.00 -11.98
C VAL A 93 -0.01 -4.49 -12.20
N MET A 94 -1.22 -3.99 -12.44
CA MET A 94 -1.44 -2.58 -12.75
C MET A 94 -1.23 -1.68 -11.52
N VAL A 95 -1.68 -2.11 -10.34
CA VAL A 95 -1.36 -1.46 -9.07
C VAL A 95 0.15 -1.50 -8.83
N GLY A 96 0.78 -2.63 -9.13
CA GLY A 96 2.24 -2.81 -9.03
C GLY A 96 2.99 -1.79 -9.87
N ILE A 97 2.66 -1.66 -11.16
CA ILE A 97 3.30 -0.69 -12.05
C ILE A 97 3.21 0.72 -11.45
N GLY A 98 2.03 1.17 -11.00
CA GLY A 98 1.85 2.47 -10.39
C GLY A 98 2.67 2.68 -9.12
N ILE A 99 2.65 1.70 -8.21
CA ILE A 99 3.43 1.73 -6.96
C ILE A 99 4.93 1.75 -7.24
N PHE A 100 5.42 0.97 -8.21
CA PHE A 100 6.83 0.96 -8.58
C PHE A 100 7.25 2.29 -9.21
N ILE A 101 6.44 2.89 -10.11
CA ILE A 101 6.72 4.21 -10.67
C ILE A 101 6.92 5.24 -9.55
N VAL A 102 5.96 5.34 -8.63
CA VAL A 102 6.00 6.33 -7.55
C VAL A 102 7.05 5.97 -6.50
N GLY A 103 7.23 4.69 -6.19
CA GLY A 103 8.22 4.19 -5.26
C GLY A 103 9.66 4.49 -5.66
N TYR A 104 9.96 4.46 -6.97
CA TYR A 104 11.31 4.75 -7.49
C TYR A 104 11.52 6.20 -7.89
N ARG A 105 10.49 6.88 -8.41
CA ARG A 105 10.59 8.29 -8.86
C ARG A 105 10.17 9.31 -7.80
N GLY A 106 9.58 8.86 -6.69
CA GLY A 106 9.06 9.73 -5.64
C GLY A 106 7.75 10.42 -6.02
N ALA A 107 7.32 11.39 -5.20
CA ALA A 107 6.07 12.13 -5.34
C ALA A 107 6.14 13.25 -6.42
N THR A 108 6.76 12.99 -7.57
CA THR A 108 6.73 13.93 -8.67
C THR A 108 5.36 13.94 -9.36
N THR A 109 4.89 15.11 -9.83
CA THR A 109 3.60 15.23 -10.52
C THR A 109 3.47 14.23 -11.66
N MET A 110 4.53 14.08 -12.47
CA MET A 110 4.56 13.12 -13.58
C MET A 110 4.39 11.68 -13.09
N ALA A 111 5.12 11.28 -12.02
CA ALA A 111 5.02 9.92 -11.47
C ALA A 111 3.63 9.65 -10.88
N LEU A 112 3.05 10.62 -10.18
CA LEU A 112 1.71 10.49 -9.59
C LEU A 112 0.62 10.40 -10.64
N VAL A 113 0.66 11.26 -11.66
CA VAL A 113 -0.35 11.24 -12.73
C VAL A 113 -0.22 9.97 -13.56
N THR A 114 0.99 9.62 -14.03
CA THR A 114 1.19 8.40 -14.83
C THR A 114 0.87 7.13 -14.02
N GLY A 115 1.38 7.03 -12.79
CA GLY A 115 1.11 5.91 -11.90
C GLY A 115 -0.37 5.81 -11.54
N GLY A 116 -1.02 6.95 -11.26
CA GLY A 116 -2.45 7.03 -10.94
C GLY A 116 -3.35 6.63 -12.10
N MET A 117 -3.03 7.08 -13.32
CA MET A 117 -3.75 6.66 -14.53
C MET A 117 -3.64 5.15 -14.76
N ILE A 118 -2.42 4.59 -14.70
CA ILE A 118 -2.19 3.16 -14.91
C ILE A 118 -2.93 2.34 -13.83
N THR A 119 -2.78 2.72 -12.57
CA THR A 119 -3.44 2.03 -11.45
C THR A 119 -4.97 2.14 -11.55
N GLY A 120 -5.49 3.35 -11.80
CA GLY A 120 -6.94 3.57 -11.88
C GLY A 120 -7.59 2.85 -13.05
N LEU A 121 -6.97 2.89 -14.24
CA LEU A 121 -7.40 2.10 -15.39
C LEU A 121 -7.32 0.59 -15.12
N GLY A 122 -6.28 0.14 -14.40
CA GLY A 122 -6.14 -1.25 -13.98
C GLY A 122 -7.24 -1.70 -13.04
N VAL A 123 -7.60 -0.87 -12.05
CA VAL A 123 -8.71 -1.15 -11.11
C VAL A 123 -10.05 -1.19 -11.84
N ALA A 124 -10.30 -0.25 -12.75
CA ALA A 124 -11.50 -0.27 -13.60
C ALA A 124 -11.51 -1.51 -14.50
N SER A 125 -10.38 -1.86 -15.13
CA SER A 125 -10.26 -3.07 -15.95
C SER A 125 -10.53 -4.34 -15.15
N MET A 126 -10.02 -4.44 -13.92
CA MET A 126 -10.30 -5.55 -13.01
C MET A 126 -11.80 -5.65 -12.72
N HIS A 127 -12.47 -4.52 -12.42
CA HIS A 127 -13.91 -4.50 -12.15
C HIS A 127 -14.72 -5.01 -13.37
N TYR A 128 -14.51 -4.42 -14.55
CA TYR A 128 -15.27 -4.81 -15.75
C TYR A 128 -14.88 -6.20 -16.26
N LEU A 129 -13.65 -6.66 -16.07
CA LEU A 129 -13.27 -8.05 -16.37
C LEU A 129 -13.90 -9.02 -15.36
N GLY A 130 -13.98 -8.66 -14.08
CA GLY A 130 -14.72 -9.42 -13.08
C GLY A 130 -16.20 -9.58 -13.45
N MET A 131 -16.82 -8.48 -13.93
CA MET A 131 -18.18 -8.52 -14.47
C MET A 131 -18.29 -9.37 -15.74
N ALA A 132 -17.30 -9.36 -16.62
CA ALA A 132 -17.28 -10.22 -17.82
C ALA A 132 -17.12 -11.71 -17.48
N GLY A 133 -16.54 -12.03 -16.30
CA GLY A 133 -16.50 -13.39 -15.75
C GLY A 133 -17.87 -13.90 -15.28
N MET A 134 -18.82 -13.01 -15.05
CA MET A 134 -20.19 -13.37 -14.65
C MET A 134 -20.96 -13.98 -15.82
N ARG A 135 -21.57 -15.11 -15.58
CA ARG A 135 -22.39 -15.86 -16.56
C ARG A 135 -23.84 -15.87 -16.10
N LEU A 136 -24.72 -15.42 -16.96
CA LEU A 136 -26.19 -15.47 -16.78
C LEU A 136 -26.89 -15.74 -18.13
N PRO A 137 -28.12 -16.27 -18.13
CA PRO A 137 -28.88 -16.55 -19.35
C PRO A 137 -29.45 -15.26 -19.97
N GLY A 138 -28.55 -14.34 -20.40
CA GLY A 138 -28.92 -13.03 -20.90
C GLY A 138 -27.76 -12.23 -21.42
N LYS A 139 -27.99 -10.95 -21.66
CA LYS A 139 -26.96 -9.97 -22.01
C LYS A 139 -26.91 -8.88 -20.95
N ILE A 140 -25.67 -8.52 -20.56
CA ILE A 140 -25.41 -7.36 -19.71
C ILE A 140 -25.16 -6.17 -20.66
N ALA A 141 -25.90 -5.10 -20.47
CA ALA A 141 -25.66 -3.82 -21.14
C ALA A 141 -25.15 -2.79 -20.10
N TYR A 142 -24.35 -1.85 -20.55
CA TYR A 142 -23.74 -0.84 -19.73
C TYR A 142 -24.09 0.55 -20.22
N ASP A 143 -24.50 1.43 -19.32
CA ASP A 143 -24.62 2.86 -19.60
C ASP A 143 -23.24 3.49 -19.71
N THR A 144 -22.92 4.03 -20.86
CA THR A 144 -21.60 4.56 -21.19
C THR A 144 -21.20 5.71 -20.29
N VAL A 145 -22.13 6.60 -19.93
CA VAL A 145 -21.82 7.79 -19.10
C VAL A 145 -21.42 7.36 -17.70
N THR A 146 -22.17 6.43 -17.13
CA THR A 146 -21.91 5.90 -15.78
C THR A 146 -20.61 5.07 -15.74
N VAL A 147 -20.29 4.32 -16.81
CA VAL A 147 -19.00 3.64 -16.97
C VAL A 147 -17.85 4.65 -16.95
N VAL A 148 -17.93 5.70 -17.76
CA VAL A 148 -16.89 6.74 -17.79
C VAL A 148 -16.73 7.39 -16.42
N LEU A 149 -17.83 7.68 -15.72
CA LEU A 149 -17.79 8.24 -14.36
C LEU A 149 -17.07 7.31 -13.40
N SER A 150 -17.35 6.00 -13.42
CA SER A 150 -16.65 5.03 -12.55
C SER A 150 -15.15 4.97 -12.84
N VAL A 151 -14.74 5.05 -14.11
CA VAL A 151 -13.33 5.09 -14.52
C VAL A 151 -12.63 6.37 -14.02
N VAL A 152 -13.30 7.52 -14.13
CA VAL A 152 -12.78 8.79 -13.60
C VAL A 152 -12.59 8.70 -12.09
N ILE A 153 -13.56 8.17 -11.36
CA ILE A 153 -13.43 7.93 -9.91
C ILE A 153 -12.23 7.03 -9.62
N ALA A 154 -12.05 5.94 -10.38
CA ALA A 154 -10.90 5.03 -10.21
C ALA A 154 -9.56 5.75 -10.39
N VAL A 155 -9.40 6.57 -11.42
CA VAL A 155 -8.16 7.31 -11.72
C VAL A 155 -7.87 8.36 -10.64
N VAL A 156 -8.88 9.14 -10.23
CA VAL A 156 -8.73 10.14 -9.16
C VAL A 156 -8.37 9.46 -7.84
N ALA A 157 -9.09 8.40 -7.47
CA ALA A 157 -8.83 7.64 -6.24
C ALA A 157 -7.43 7.02 -6.23
N ALA A 158 -7.00 6.40 -7.34
CA ALA A 158 -5.68 5.81 -7.47
C ALA A 158 -4.55 6.85 -7.38
N THR A 159 -4.73 8.01 -8.01
CA THR A 159 -3.77 9.12 -7.93
C THR A 159 -3.64 9.64 -6.49
N ALA A 160 -4.76 9.85 -5.81
CA ALA A 160 -4.78 10.26 -4.41
C ALA A 160 -4.16 9.20 -3.49
N ALA A 161 -4.43 7.91 -3.73
CA ALA A 161 -3.85 6.80 -2.97
C ALA A 161 -2.33 6.71 -3.13
N LEU A 162 -1.81 6.87 -4.35
CA LEU A 162 -0.36 6.88 -4.61
C LEU A 162 0.31 8.10 -3.98
N TRP A 163 -0.32 9.26 -4.03
CA TRP A 163 0.16 10.44 -3.32
C TRP A 163 0.21 10.20 -1.80
N ALA A 164 -0.86 9.64 -1.23
CA ALA A 164 -0.93 9.31 0.18
C ALA A 164 0.18 8.32 0.59
N ALA A 165 0.46 7.31 -0.24
CA ALA A 165 1.46 6.28 0.02
C ALA A 165 2.88 6.83 0.20
N VAL A 166 3.22 7.95 -0.43
CA VAL A 166 4.56 8.57 -0.34
C VAL A 166 4.60 9.82 0.53
N SER A 167 3.46 10.44 0.81
CA SER A 167 3.37 11.72 1.53
C SER A 167 2.89 11.54 2.99
N ILE A 168 2.06 10.53 3.25
CA ILE A 168 1.45 10.34 4.57
C ILE A 168 2.36 9.48 5.46
N HIS A 169 2.58 9.95 6.69
CA HIS A 169 3.42 9.29 7.67
C HIS A 169 2.65 9.11 9.00
N GLY A 170 2.92 8.00 9.66
CA GLY A 170 2.30 7.66 10.95
C GLY A 170 1.11 6.70 10.81
N PHE A 171 0.81 6.01 11.92
CA PHE A 171 -0.19 4.95 11.94
C PHE A 171 -1.60 5.45 11.66
N LEU A 172 -2.05 6.46 12.43
CA LEU A 172 -3.42 6.99 12.33
C LEU A 172 -3.68 7.67 10.98
N ALA A 173 -2.68 8.40 10.46
CA ALA A 173 -2.80 9.04 9.16
C ALA A 173 -2.88 8.01 8.02
N SER A 174 -2.09 6.92 8.09
CA SER A 174 -2.18 5.83 7.12
C SER A 174 -3.52 5.08 7.21
N LEU A 175 -4.05 4.90 8.42
CA LEU A 175 -5.37 4.30 8.63
C LEU A 175 -6.46 5.19 8.04
N GLY A 176 -6.44 6.50 8.32
CA GLY A 176 -7.37 7.47 7.72
C GLY A 176 -7.30 7.47 6.19
N ALA A 177 -6.09 7.47 5.62
CA ALA A 177 -5.89 7.39 4.17
C ALA A 177 -6.47 6.08 3.58
N SER A 178 -6.29 4.94 4.26
CA SER A 178 -6.87 3.67 3.81
C SER A 178 -8.40 3.66 3.86
N MET A 179 -9.01 4.32 4.84
CA MET A 179 -10.48 4.47 4.91
C MET A 179 -11.00 5.33 3.74
N VAL A 180 -10.35 6.46 3.45
CA VAL A 180 -10.72 7.31 2.29
C VAL A 180 -10.57 6.54 0.99
N MET A 181 -9.47 5.79 0.82
CA MET A 181 -9.26 4.93 -0.34
C MET A 181 -10.33 3.83 -0.42
N GLY A 182 -10.70 3.21 0.70
CA GLY A 182 -11.76 2.22 0.77
C GLY A 182 -13.10 2.79 0.31
N VAL A 183 -13.48 3.98 0.78
CA VAL A 183 -14.70 4.69 0.32
C VAL A 183 -14.65 4.94 -1.19
N ALA A 184 -13.52 5.44 -1.70
CA ALA A 184 -13.40 5.80 -3.12
C ALA A 184 -13.48 4.57 -4.03
N VAL A 185 -12.82 3.46 -3.66
CA VAL A 185 -12.83 2.22 -4.46
C VAL A 185 -14.18 1.52 -4.38
N THR A 186 -14.80 1.47 -3.20
CA THR A 186 -16.17 0.93 -3.04
C THR A 186 -17.17 1.80 -3.79
N GLY A 187 -17.04 3.12 -3.74
CA GLY A 187 -17.86 4.07 -4.50
C GLY A 187 -17.71 3.86 -6.00
N MET A 188 -16.49 3.65 -6.50
CA MET A 188 -16.25 3.30 -7.91
C MET A 188 -16.97 2.01 -8.30
N HIS A 189 -16.86 0.96 -7.47
CA HIS A 189 -17.54 -0.32 -7.74
C HIS A 189 -19.05 -0.13 -7.86
N TYR A 190 -19.69 0.51 -6.88
CA TYR A 190 -21.15 0.71 -6.92
C TYR A 190 -21.59 1.68 -8.04
N THR A 191 -20.77 2.66 -8.42
CA THR A 191 -21.00 3.48 -9.60
C THR A 191 -20.94 2.61 -10.86
N GLY A 192 -19.97 1.71 -10.98
CA GLY A 192 -19.87 0.75 -12.09
C GLY A 192 -21.07 -0.20 -12.14
N MET A 193 -21.55 -0.65 -10.97
CA MET A 193 -22.75 -1.48 -10.87
C MET A 193 -24.02 -0.73 -11.26
N ALA A 194 -24.14 0.56 -10.96
CA ALA A 194 -25.26 1.40 -11.39
C ALA A 194 -25.34 1.57 -12.92
N ALA A 195 -24.26 1.30 -13.65
CA ALA A 195 -24.24 1.29 -15.11
C ALA A 195 -24.89 0.03 -15.72
N VAL A 196 -25.10 -1.02 -14.91
CA VAL A 196 -25.49 -2.35 -15.38
C VAL A 196 -27.01 -2.43 -15.61
N SER A 197 -27.40 -2.96 -16.76
CA SER A 197 -28.75 -3.44 -17.04
C SER A 197 -28.72 -4.86 -17.61
N VAL A 198 -29.65 -5.71 -17.18
CA VAL A 198 -29.67 -7.12 -17.57
C VAL A 198 -30.90 -7.37 -18.48
N HIS A 199 -30.65 -7.92 -19.67
CA HIS A 199 -31.67 -8.34 -20.62
C HIS A 199 -31.68 -9.87 -20.73
N LEU A 200 -32.67 -10.52 -20.13
CA LEU A 200 -32.79 -11.96 -20.14
C LEU A 200 -33.40 -12.45 -21.46
N HIS A 201 -32.87 -13.55 -22.02
CA HIS A 201 -33.46 -14.25 -23.13
C HIS A 201 -34.64 -15.11 -22.58
N GLY A 202 -35.81 -14.92 -23.11
CA GLY A 202 -37.02 -15.57 -22.61
C GLY A 202 -36.95 -17.09 -22.54
N GLY A 203 -37.04 -17.59 -21.33
CA GLY A 203 -37.03 -18.99 -20.95
C GLY A 203 -36.72 -19.06 -19.46
N SER A 204 -37.78 -19.06 -18.65
CA SER A 204 -37.68 -19.21 -17.19
C SER A 204 -37.13 -20.61 -16.87
N ALA A 205 -35.82 -20.77 -16.83
CA ALA A 205 -35.24 -21.87 -16.08
C ALA A 205 -35.27 -21.42 -14.62
N ALA A 206 -36.18 -22.01 -13.84
CA ALA A 206 -36.21 -21.83 -12.40
C ALA A 206 -34.76 -21.97 -11.86
N ALA A 207 -34.32 -21.02 -11.10
CA ALA A 207 -33.00 -20.97 -10.52
C ALA A 207 -32.81 -22.15 -9.54
N SER A 208 -32.48 -23.33 -10.08
CA SER A 208 -32.11 -24.53 -9.32
C SER A 208 -30.62 -24.75 -9.44
N GLY A 209 -29.85 -23.98 -8.66
CA GLY A 209 -28.41 -24.09 -8.66
C GLY A 209 -27.77 -23.47 -7.40
N GLU A 210 -26.46 -23.60 -7.29
CA GLU A 210 -25.69 -23.04 -6.18
C GLU A 210 -25.74 -21.51 -6.18
N SER A 211 -25.78 -20.92 -4.99
CA SER A 211 -25.79 -19.47 -4.84
C SER A 211 -24.46 -18.84 -5.34
N ALA A 212 -24.49 -17.57 -5.76
CA ALA A 212 -23.26 -16.84 -6.11
C ALA A 212 -22.21 -16.91 -4.98
N ALA A 213 -22.66 -16.94 -3.74
CA ALA A 213 -21.80 -17.06 -2.57
C ALA A 213 -21.04 -18.40 -2.53
N SER A 214 -21.72 -19.55 -2.78
CA SER A 214 -21.07 -20.87 -2.77
C SER A 214 -19.99 -21.01 -3.86
N LEU A 215 -20.15 -20.31 -4.97
CA LEU A 215 -19.16 -20.30 -6.07
C LEU A 215 -17.98 -19.35 -5.78
N LEU A 216 -18.24 -18.19 -5.18
CA LEU A 216 -17.21 -17.17 -4.93
C LEU A 216 -16.38 -17.45 -3.66
N LEU A 217 -16.99 -18.03 -2.61
CA LEU A 217 -16.28 -18.28 -1.34
C LEU A 217 -14.97 -19.06 -1.52
N PRO A 218 -14.88 -20.16 -2.27
CA PRO A 218 -13.63 -20.88 -2.46
C PRO A 218 -12.56 -20.03 -3.18
N LEU A 219 -12.98 -19.18 -4.14
CA LEU A 219 -12.06 -18.29 -4.86
C LEU A 219 -11.47 -17.19 -3.98
N LEU A 220 -12.21 -16.75 -2.96
CA LEU A 220 -11.77 -15.73 -2.01
C LEU A 220 -10.75 -16.23 -0.99
N VAL A 221 -10.69 -17.54 -0.72
CA VAL A 221 -9.83 -18.13 0.33
C VAL A 221 -8.36 -17.77 0.14
N GLY A 222 -7.82 -17.90 -1.08
CA GLY A 222 -6.42 -17.60 -1.37
C GLY A 222 -6.03 -16.14 -1.06
N PRO A 223 -6.70 -15.15 -1.66
CA PRO A 223 -6.46 -13.73 -1.36
C PRO A 223 -6.68 -13.35 0.11
N LEU A 224 -7.66 -13.95 0.79
CA LEU A 224 -7.90 -13.71 2.22
C LEU A 224 -6.74 -14.22 3.09
N ILE A 225 -6.28 -15.45 2.85
CA ILE A 225 -5.10 -16.02 3.53
C ILE A 225 -3.87 -15.15 3.26
N PHE A 226 -3.66 -14.73 2.00
CA PHE A 226 -2.56 -13.86 1.66
C PHE A 226 -2.62 -12.54 2.45
N LEU A 227 -3.78 -11.87 2.53
CA LEU A 227 -3.93 -10.62 3.28
C LEU A 227 -3.69 -10.81 4.78
N LEU A 228 -4.09 -11.95 5.33
CA LEU A 228 -3.80 -12.30 6.73
C LEU A 228 -2.29 -12.43 6.96
N ILE A 229 -1.60 -13.19 6.10
CA ILE A 229 -0.14 -13.38 6.20
C ILE A 229 0.59 -12.05 6.01
N ALA A 230 0.19 -11.25 5.02
CA ALA A 230 0.75 -9.91 4.80
C ALA A 230 0.53 -9.01 6.03
N GLY A 231 -0.63 -9.11 6.67
CA GLY A 231 -0.94 -8.41 7.93
C GLY A 231 0.03 -8.80 9.05
N VAL A 232 0.28 -10.10 9.21
CA VAL A 232 1.26 -10.61 10.19
C VAL A 232 2.66 -10.08 9.89
N VAL A 233 3.12 -10.17 8.64
CA VAL A 233 4.45 -9.67 8.23
C VAL A 233 4.60 -8.17 8.52
N VAL A 234 3.59 -7.36 8.20
CA VAL A 234 3.60 -5.92 8.44
C VAL A 234 3.53 -5.59 9.94
N MET A 235 2.74 -6.36 10.72
CA MET A 235 2.58 -6.15 12.16
C MET A 235 3.87 -6.42 12.94
N PHE A 236 4.63 -7.44 12.52
CA PHE A 236 5.87 -7.85 13.17
C PHE A 236 7.14 -7.21 12.58
N ASP A 237 7.03 -6.27 11.64
CA ASP A 237 8.19 -5.50 11.16
C ASP A 237 8.67 -4.52 12.25
N PRO A 238 9.88 -4.71 12.83
CA PRO A 238 10.39 -3.88 13.92
C PRO A 238 10.48 -2.39 13.57
N LEU A 239 10.78 -2.06 12.32
CA LEU A 239 10.91 -0.67 11.88
C LEU A 239 9.56 0.04 11.70
N LEU A 240 8.50 -0.72 11.47
CA LEU A 240 7.13 -0.18 11.43
C LEU A 240 6.53 -0.03 12.84
N VAL A 241 6.95 -0.88 13.79
CA VAL A 241 6.44 -0.90 15.17
C VAL A 241 7.22 0.03 16.09
N MET A 242 8.55 -0.02 16.05
CA MET A 242 9.44 0.71 16.99
C MET A 242 9.98 2.03 16.43
N GLY A 243 9.80 2.30 15.12
CA GLY A 243 10.42 3.46 14.47
C GLY A 243 11.92 3.29 14.21
N GLU A 244 12.56 4.32 13.66
CA GLU A 244 14.02 4.29 13.46
C GLU A 244 14.74 4.42 14.80
N PRO A 245 15.74 3.54 15.07
CA PRO A 245 16.62 3.70 16.23
C PRO A 245 17.31 5.06 16.20
N ASP A 246 17.42 5.70 17.37
CA ASP A 246 17.94 7.08 17.50
C ASP A 246 19.38 7.30 16.97
N TRP A 247 20.17 6.24 16.82
CA TRP A 247 21.54 6.32 16.27
C TRP A 247 21.60 6.68 14.77
N HIS A 248 20.48 6.56 14.04
CA HIS A 248 20.40 6.94 12.63
C HIS A 248 19.90 8.38 12.42
N LYS A 249 19.48 9.05 13.49
CA LYS A 249 19.16 10.48 13.41
C LYS A 249 20.44 11.26 13.20
N PRO A 250 20.55 12.14 12.18
CA PRO A 250 21.68 13.06 12.06
C PRO A 250 21.84 13.80 13.38
N LYS A 251 23.03 13.73 13.98
CA LYS A 251 23.32 14.55 15.18
C LYS A 251 23.03 16.00 14.81
N PRO A 252 22.23 16.74 15.63
CA PRO A 252 22.01 18.15 15.38
C PRO A 252 23.36 18.84 15.20
N ASN A 253 23.50 19.56 14.09
CA ASN A 253 24.73 20.25 13.78
C ASN A 253 25.00 21.21 14.92
N ARG A 254 26.19 21.19 15.51
CA ARG A 254 26.58 22.12 16.60
C ARG A 254 26.38 23.59 16.23
N ARG A 255 26.21 23.89 14.93
CA ARG A 255 25.91 25.24 14.43
C ARG A 255 24.45 25.66 14.63
N ASP A 256 23.53 24.73 14.88
CA ASP A 256 22.10 25.00 15.11
C ASP A 256 21.75 25.04 16.62
N ALA A 257 22.75 24.80 17.49
CA ALA A 257 22.57 25.03 18.91
C ALA A 257 22.39 26.53 19.16
N PRO A 258 21.31 26.95 19.87
CA PRO A 258 21.16 28.37 20.24
C PRO A 258 22.43 28.83 20.94
N ALA A 259 23.00 29.94 20.46
CA ALA A 259 24.16 30.52 21.12
C ALA A 259 23.84 30.70 22.61
N PRO A 260 24.76 30.32 23.53
CA PRO A 260 24.52 30.54 24.95
C PRO A 260 24.16 32.01 25.15
N ALA A 261 23.06 32.27 25.81
CA ALA A 261 22.59 33.62 26.09
C ALA A 261 23.75 34.40 26.68
N ARG A 262 24.22 35.44 25.98
CA ARG A 262 25.20 36.36 26.51
C ARG A 262 24.62 36.94 27.77
N GLY A 263 25.23 36.56 28.90
CA GLY A 263 24.85 37.11 30.21
C GLY A 263 24.87 38.64 30.17
N GLY A 264 23.83 39.22 30.70
CA GLY A 264 23.69 40.66 30.84
C GLY A 264 24.82 41.28 31.68
N PRO A 265 24.94 42.62 31.72
CA PRO A 265 26.11 43.34 32.17
C PRO A 265 26.26 43.47 33.71
N TRP A 266 25.91 42.43 34.46
CA TRP A 266 26.15 42.42 35.91
C TRP A 266 27.09 41.29 36.25
N GLY A 267 28.38 41.67 36.38
CA GLY A 267 29.47 40.80 36.81
C GLY A 267 29.24 40.26 38.21
N SER A 268 29.32 38.94 38.36
CA SER A 268 29.60 38.32 39.65
C SER A 268 31.03 37.79 39.63
N ARG A 269 31.78 38.28 40.62
CA ARG A 269 33.16 37.91 40.91
C ARG A 269 33.34 36.39 40.97
N GLY A 270 34.41 35.94 40.37
CA GLY A 270 34.79 34.54 40.36
C GLY A 270 34.99 33.96 41.75
N VAL A 271 34.36 32.82 41.93
CA VAL A 271 34.83 31.80 42.86
C VAL A 271 35.34 30.67 42.01
N ARG A 272 36.66 30.43 42.08
CA ARG A 272 37.26 29.20 41.53
C ARG A 272 36.81 28.06 42.45
N PRO A 273 36.22 27.00 41.97
CA PRO A 273 36.16 25.76 42.73
C PRO A 273 37.54 25.14 42.69
N ALA A 274 38.09 24.83 43.87
CA ALA A 274 39.30 24.06 44.05
C ALA A 274 39.08 22.63 43.54
N ASP A 275 40.11 22.16 42.88
CA ASP A 275 40.54 20.77 42.72
C ASP A 275 39.46 19.67 42.97
N SER A 276 38.81 19.21 41.93
CA SER A 276 38.27 17.87 41.92
C SER A 276 39.35 16.95 41.33
N VAL A 277 40.05 16.26 42.25
CA VAL A 277 40.93 15.15 41.94
C VAL A 277 40.07 13.99 41.46
N ASP A 278 40.19 13.58 40.20
CA ASP A 278 39.60 12.34 39.73
C ASP A 278 40.27 11.15 40.40
N PRO A 279 39.54 10.18 40.97
CA PRO A 279 40.10 8.94 41.47
C PRO A 279 40.65 8.13 40.30
N VAL A 280 41.94 7.95 40.23
CA VAL A 280 42.64 7.05 39.31
C VAL A 280 42.26 5.61 39.67
N ASP A 281 41.67 4.88 38.76
CA ASP A 281 41.34 3.47 38.87
C ASP A 281 42.61 2.62 38.72
N PRO A 282 43.06 1.86 39.74
CA PRO A 282 44.39 1.22 39.77
C PRO A 282 44.48 -0.10 38.97
N LEU A 283 43.55 -0.39 38.04
CA LEU A 283 43.49 -1.72 37.39
C LEU A 283 44.04 -1.74 35.94
N PHE A 284 44.60 -0.66 35.39
CA PHE A 284 45.18 -0.64 34.04
C PHE A 284 46.63 -0.18 33.93
N GLU A 285 47.48 -0.58 34.88
CA GLU A 285 48.96 -0.53 34.71
C GLU A 285 49.44 -1.89 34.17
N GLY A 286 49.64 -1.95 32.87
CA GLY A 286 50.28 -3.10 32.24
C GLY A 286 49.87 -3.32 30.80
N GLN A 287 50.38 -2.54 29.90
CA GLN A 287 50.79 -2.87 28.52
C GLN A 287 50.87 -1.61 27.63
N ALA A 288 51.86 -0.77 27.89
CA ALA A 288 52.30 0.24 26.91
C ALA A 288 53.76 -0.01 26.58
N ALA A 289 54.03 -1.01 25.72
CA ALA A 289 55.34 -1.16 25.08
C ALA A 289 55.11 -1.26 23.57
N GLY A 290 55.56 -0.24 22.84
CA GLY A 290 56.01 -0.39 21.47
C GLY A 290 55.06 0.06 20.35
N TRP A 291 54.82 1.36 20.20
CA TRP A 291 54.58 1.98 18.89
C TRP A 291 55.30 3.31 18.82
N GLY A 292 56.53 3.26 18.26
CA GLY A 292 57.28 4.46 17.90
C GLY A 292 56.68 5.16 16.69
N PRO A 293 56.98 6.45 16.46
CA PRO A 293 56.44 7.20 15.33
C PRO A 293 56.95 6.62 14.01
N VAL A 294 56.00 6.34 13.10
CA VAL A 294 56.26 5.84 11.74
C VAL A 294 56.79 7.00 10.89
N ASP A 295 58.00 6.84 10.32
CA ASP A 295 58.67 7.77 9.41
C ASP A 295 57.82 7.95 8.12
N PRO A 296 57.49 9.17 7.70
CA PRO A 296 56.66 9.42 6.50
C PRO A 296 57.37 9.10 5.16
N ALA A 297 58.66 8.69 5.18
CA ALA A 297 59.42 8.44 3.95
C ALA A 297 59.23 7.06 3.31
N THR A 298 58.41 6.16 3.89
CA THR A 298 58.25 4.78 3.38
C THR A 298 56.87 4.50 2.72
N ARG A 299 56.12 5.50 2.32
CA ARG A 299 54.87 5.30 1.58
C ARG A 299 55.15 4.96 0.12
N ARG A 300 55.25 3.66 -0.23
CA ARG A 300 55.28 3.19 -1.62
C ARG A 300 53.91 3.43 -2.26
N GLU A 301 53.89 4.14 -3.40
CA GLU A 301 52.70 4.27 -4.26
C GLU A 301 52.26 2.90 -4.78
N PRO A 302 50.93 2.63 -4.84
CA PRO A 302 50.44 1.43 -5.53
C PRO A 302 50.59 1.58 -7.05
N PRO A 303 50.85 0.48 -7.79
CA PRO A 303 51.04 0.52 -9.23
C PRO A 303 49.73 0.91 -9.93
N ARG A 304 49.82 1.74 -10.99
CA ARG A 304 48.72 2.09 -11.90
C ARG A 304 48.31 0.85 -12.67
N PRO A 305 47.02 0.61 -12.88
CA PRO A 305 46.55 -0.41 -13.83
C PRO A 305 46.73 0.14 -15.25
N ASP A 306 47.60 -0.51 -16.01
CA ASP A 306 47.68 -0.34 -17.45
C ASP A 306 46.42 -0.89 -18.13
N GLY A 307 46.01 -0.19 -19.19
CA GLY A 307 44.76 -0.34 -19.86
C GLY A 307 44.46 -1.71 -20.51
N TRP A 308 43.22 -1.91 -20.71
CA TRP A 308 42.52 -2.43 -21.90
C TRP A 308 41.12 -1.84 -21.96
#